data_6d798eff7cf60d7626abe8aed00d111a
#
_entry.id   6d798eff7cf60d7626abe8aed00d111a
#
_cell.length_a   1.000
_cell.length_b   1.000
_cell.length_c   1.000
_cell.angle_alpha   90.00
_cell.angle_beta   90.00
_cell.angle_gamma   90.00
#
_symmetry.space_group_name_H-M   'P 1'
#
loop_
_entity.id
_entity.type
_entity.pdbx_description
1 polymer ?
#
loop_
_entity_poly.entity_id
_entity_poly.type
_entity_poly.pdbx_seq_one_letter_code
_entity_poly.pdbx_strand_id
1 'polypeptide(L)'
;MKAVILAAGYGTRLQRDVAADSSGRFAHLAGTAKPLLPVGRCALISHWVQALTASGCVDQIYVVTNALYRTAFEEWAAHFSNVKILSDGTRSNDERLGAVACLQLAVKHFKIEDDVIVIGGDTLFKEDFSLSKVTERFSELQSQCEDNSLLLSYQCRDDETQKYGILEVDGDLRVLRMKEKPRPSETTSRRACPCFYVLSKNILPLLDTFLEEKKEAPIEEKDAPGNFVSWLIPRKPVHVHQISGRFDVGNLPSYTECDLYFREKLQDIQSYMV
;
A
#
# COMPACT_ATOMS: atom_id res chain seq x y z
N MET A 1 7.52 -14.16 7.56
CA MET A 1 6.78 -12.88 7.72
C MET A 1 5.38 -12.96 7.12
N LYS A 2 4.51 -12.02 7.50
CA LYS A 2 3.14 -11.93 6.99
C LYS A 2 3.01 -10.72 6.05
N ALA A 3 1.97 -10.70 5.21
CA ALA A 3 1.62 -9.51 4.45
C ALA A 3 0.19 -9.06 4.80
N VAL A 4 -0.02 -7.76 4.90
CA VAL A 4 -1.35 -7.14 5.05
C VAL A 4 -1.57 -6.17 3.90
N ILE A 5 -2.57 -6.45 3.07
CA ILE A 5 -2.97 -5.58 1.97
C ILE A 5 -4.19 -4.77 2.40
N LEU A 6 -4.05 -3.46 2.41
CA LEU A 6 -5.09 -2.52 2.80
C LEU A 6 -5.98 -2.20 1.59
N ALA A 7 -7.19 -2.72 1.59
CA ALA A 7 -8.12 -2.69 0.47
C ALA A 7 -9.53 -2.20 0.86
N ALA A 8 -9.67 -1.52 2.01
CA ALA A 8 -10.96 -1.06 2.52
C ALA A 8 -11.43 0.29 1.94
N GLY A 9 -10.65 0.90 1.04
CA GLY A 9 -11.00 2.16 0.39
C GLY A 9 -12.21 2.03 -0.53
N TYR A 10 -13.04 3.09 -0.58
CA TYR A 10 -14.27 3.12 -1.37
C TYR A 10 -14.08 3.53 -2.85
N GLY A 11 -12.89 4.01 -3.23
CA GLY A 11 -12.58 4.34 -4.62
C GLY A 11 -13.41 5.46 -5.23
N THR A 12 -13.98 6.36 -4.42
CA THR A 12 -14.98 7.36 -4.82
C THR A 12 -14.56 8.25 -6.01
N ARG A 13 -13.28 8.63 -6.10
CA ARG A 13 -12.76 9.44 -7.22
C ARG A 13 -12.81 8.65 -8.54
N LEU A 14 -12.31 7.43 -8.54
CA LEU A 14 -12.32 6.58 -9.74
C LEU A 14 -13.75 6.26 -10.18
N GLN A 15 -14.64 5.91 -9.25
CA GLN A 15 -16.04 5.61 -9.57
C GLN A 15 -16.76 6.84 -10.16
N ARG A 16 -16.46 8.05 -9.66
CA ARG A 16 -16.97 9.30 -10.24
C ARG A 16 -16.46 9.51 -11.67
N ASP A 17 -15.17 9.25 -11.93
CA ASP A 17 -14.58 9.38 -13.26
C ASP A 17 -15.19 8.38 -14.23
N VAL A 18 -15.39 7.12 -13.80
CA VAL A 18 -16.07 6.07 -14.60
C VAL A 18 -17.51 6.48 -14.92
N ALA A 19 -18.24 7.02 -13.95
CA ALA A 19 -19.61 7.48 -14.16
C ALA A 19 -19.71 8.69 -15.11
N ALA A 20 -18.66 9.51 -15.16
CA ALA A 20 -18.58 10.69 -16.04
C ALA A 20 -18.07 10.36 -17.46
N ASP A 21 -17.56 9.13 -17.68
CA ASP A 21 -17.06 8.71 -18.99
C ASP A 21 -18.20 8.48 -19.99
N SER A 22 -18.37 9.40 -20.92
CA SER A 22 -19.39 9.33 -21.96
C SER A 22 -19.05 8.34 -23.09
N SER A 23 -17.80 7.83 -23.15
CA SER A 23 -17.38 6.88 -24.20
C SER A 23 -17.94 5.46 -23.98
N GLY A 24 -18.36 5.15 -22.76
CA GLY A 24 -18.78 3.81 -22.36
C GLY A 24 -17.65 2.77 -22.27
N ARG A 25 -16.42 3.16 -22.61
CA ARG A 25 -15.24 2.29 -22.63
C ARG A 25 -14.95 1.66 -21.27
N PHE A 26 -15.19 2.40 -20.21
CA PHE A 26 -14.87 2.02 -18.84
C PHE A 26 -16.09 1.60 -18.00
N ALA A 27 -17.25 1.45 -18.64
CA ALA A 27 -18.49 1.06 -17.95
C ALA A 27 -18.37 -0.25 -17.15
N HIS A 28 -17.54 -1.18 -17.62
CA HIS A 28 -17.26 -2.46 -16.96
C HIS A 28 -16.49 -2.33 -15.62
N LEU A 29 -15.93 -1.17 -15.32
CA LEU A 29 -15.23 -0.89 -14.06
C LEU A 29 -16.16 -0.35 -12.97
N ALA A 30 -17.40 0.01 -13.34
CA ALA A 30 -18.37 0.57 -12.41
C ALA A 30 -18.66 -0.40 -11.25
N GLY A 31 -18.65 0.10 -10.03
CA GLY A 31 -18.92 -0.68 -8.82
C GLY A 31 -17.80 -1.65 -8.41
N THR A 32 -16.69 -1.73 -9.14
CA THR A 32 -15.57 -2.60 -8.80
C THR A 32 -14.63 -1.93 -7.81
N ALA A 33 -14.24 -2.64 -6.75
CA ALA A 33 -13.19 -2.18 -5.83
C ALA A 33 -11.87 -1.99 -6.56
N LYS A 34 -11.14 -0.90 -6.29
CA LYS A 34 -9.87 -0.60 -6.98
C LYS A 34 -8.88 -1.77 -7.03
N PRO A 35 -8.60 -2.50 -5.92
CA PRO A 35 -7.67 -3.61 -5.97
C PRO A 35 -8.12 -4.78 -6.85
N LEU A 36 -9.42 -4.88 -7.14
CA LEU A 36 -9.98 -5.90 -8.02
C LEU A 36 -10.09 -5.46 -9.48
N LEU A 37 -9.71 -4.23 -9.82
CA LEU A 37 -9.69 -3.75 -11.20
C LEU A 37 -8.74 -4.58 -12.06
N PRO A 38 -9.11 -4.94 -13.30
CA PRO A 38 -8.25 -5.65 -14.21
C PRO A 38 -7.04 -4.76 -14.61
N VAL A 39 -5.84 -5.25 -14.40
CA VAL A 39 -4.59 -4.62 -14.82
C VAL A 39 -3.76 -5.67 -15.56
N GLY A 40 -3.54 -5.47 -16.84
CA GLY A 40 -2.96 -6.51 -17.70
C GLY A 40 -3.90 -7.72 -17.83
N ARG A 41 -3.52 -8.86 -17.24
CA ARG A 41 -4.30 -10.13 -17.36
C ARG A 41 -5.00 -10.57 -16.08
N CYS A 42 -4.82 -9.87 -14.98
CA CYS A 42 -5.42 -10.25 -13.69
C CYS A 42 -5.86 -9.02 -12.90
N ALA A 43 -6.50 -9.22 -11.76
CA ALA A 43 -6.82 -8.14 -10.85
C ALA A 43 -5.53 -7.47 -10.33
N LEU A 44 -5.55 -6.15 -10.12
CA LEU A 44 -4.40 -5.39 -9.59
C LEU A 44 -3.77 -6.07 -8.36
N ILE A 45 -4.58 -6.46 -7.39
CA ILE A 45 -4.13 -7.12 -6.16
C ILE A 45 -3.49 -8.50 -6.41
N SER A 46 -3.84 -9.18 -7.52
CA SER A 46 -3.27 -10.48 -7.87
C SER A 46 -1.77 -10.39 -8.20
N HIS A 47 -1.31 -9.25 -8.73
CA HIS A 47 0.12 -9.01 -8.94
C HIS A 47 0.88 -9.08 -7.61
N TRP A 48 0.33 -8.53 -6.53
CA TRP A 48 0.92 -8.62 -5.21
C TRP A 48 0.91 -10.04 -4.66
N VAL A 49 -0.22 -10.74 -4.76
CA VAL A 49 -0.32 -12.12 -4.26
C VAL A 49 0.69 -13.02 -4.97
N GLN A 50 0.83 -12.88 -6.29
CA GLN A 50 1.80 -13.64 -7.07
C GLN A 50 3.25 -13.32 -6.66
N ALA A 51 3.61 -12.03 -6.53
CA ALA A 51 4.95 -11.61 -6.13
C ALA A 51 5.30 -12.07 -4.70
N LEU A 52 4.39 -11.92 -3.75
CA LEU A 52 4.57 -12.33 -2.36
C LEU A 52 4.71 -13.85 -2.24
N THR A 53 3.88 -14.61 -2.95
CA THR A 53 3.95 -16.09 -2.96
C THR A 53 5.23 -16.57 -3.62
N ALA A 54 5.62 -16.00 -4.75
CA ALA A 54 6.85 -16.36 -5.47
C ALA A 54 8.12 -16.03 -4.69
N SER A 55 8.09 -15.02 -3.81
CA SER A 55 9.26 -14.64 -2.99
C SER A 55 9.66 -15.68 -1.96
N GLY A 56 8.72 -16.54 -1.54
CA GLY A 56 8.92 -17.50 -0.46
C GLY A 56 9.14 -16.91 0.93
N CYS A 57 9.18 -15.56 1.06
CA CYS A 57 9.37 -14.89 2.35
C CYS A 57 8.07 -14.65 3.13
N VAL A 58 6.91 -14.74 2.43
CA VAL A 58 5.59 -14.54 3.01
C VAL A 58 4.79 -15.83 2.95
N ASP A 59 4.37 -16.33 4.09
CA ASP A 59 3.61 -17.57 4.23
C ASP A 59 2.10 -17.34 4.27
N GLN A 60 1.65 -16.13 4.66
CA GLN A 60 0.22 -15.79 4.72
C GLN A 60 0.00 -14.34 4.33
N ILE A 61 -1.03 -14.11 3.52
CA ILE A 61 -1.47 -12.78 3.05
C ILE A 61 -2.86 -12.51 3.63
N TYR A 62 -3.01 -11.38 4.30
CA TYR A 62 -4.28 -10.90 4.83
C TYR A 62 -4.73 -9.69 4.03
N VAL A 63 -5.97 -9.65 3.60
CA VAL A 63 -6.55 -8.52 2.88
C VAL A 63 -7.67 -7.93 3.72
N VAL A 64 -7.54 -6.66 4.08
CA VAL A 64 -8.58 -5.93 4.80
C VAL A 64 -9.42 -5.13 3.80
N THR A 65 -10.70 -5.46 3.72
CA THR A 65 -11.68 -4.78 2.86
C THR A 65 -12.82 -4.21 3.70
N ASN A 66 -13.69 -3.41 3.10
CA ASN A 66 -14.95 -2.97 3.71
C ASN A 66 -16.09 -3.98 3.47
N ALA A 67 -17.21 -3.80 4.17
CA ALA A 67 -18.34 -4.72 4.05
C ALA A 67 -19.03 -4.66 2.68
N LEU A 68 -18.91 -3.55 1.94
CA LEU A 68 -19.51 -3.39 0.61
C LEU A 68 -18.88 -4.34 -0.42
N TYR A 69 -17.57 -4.53 -0.35
CA TYR A 69 -16.81 -5.32 -1.33
C TYR A 69 -16.41 -6.72 -0.82
N ARG A 70 -16.78 -7.07 0.41
CA ARG A 70 -16.37 -8.32 1.04
C ARG A 70 -16.60 -9.55 0.17
N THR A 71 -17.80 -9.74 -0.37
CA THR A 71 -18.14 -10.90 -1.20
C THR A 71 -17.25 -10.99 -2.44
N ALA A 72 -17.03 -9.87 -3.14
CA ALA A 72 -16.17 -9.84 -4.32
C ALA A 72 -14.71 -10.22 -3.99
N PHE A 73 -14.20 -9.79 -2.82
CA PHE A 73 -12.87 -10.21 -2.37
C PHE A 73 -12.82 -11.68 -1.94
N GLU A 74 -13.85 -12.21 -1.31
CA GLU A 74 -13.95 -13.64 -0.95
C GLU A 74 -13.97 -14.52 -2.20
N GLU A 75 -14.75 -14.16 -3.22
CA GLU A 75 -14.79 -14.85 -4.52
C GLU A 75 -13.42 -14.81 -5.21
N TRP A 76 -12.77 -13.66 -5.26
CA TRP A 76 -11.41 -13.53 -5.80
C TRP A 76 -10.40 -14.35 -5.01
N ALA A 77 -10.44 -14.32 -3.68
CA ALA A 77 -9.50 -15.01 -2.80
C ALA A 77 -9.63 -16.53 -2.85
N ALA A 78 -10.78 -17.07 -3.28
CA ALA A 78 -10.98 -18.51 -3.43
C ALA A 78 -9.99 -19.18 -4.40
N HIS A 79 -9.31 -18.38 -5.24
CA HIS A 79 -8.26 -18.87 -6.14
C HIS A 79 -6.87 -18.99 -5.49
N PHE A 80 -6.72 -18.58 -4.22
CA PHE A 80 -5.42 -18.50 -3.53
C PHE A 80 -5.49 -19.19 -2.16
N SER A 81 -4.63 -20.18 -1.93
CA SER A 81 -4.62 -20.94 -0.68
C SER A 81 -4.05 -20.18 0.53
N ASN A 82 -3.23 -19.16 0.27
CA ASN A 82 -2.53 -18.37 1.30
C ASN A 82 -3.11 -16.96 1.51
N VAL A 83 -4.32 -16.69 1.03
CA VAL A 83 -5.01 -15.41 1.18
C VAL A 83 -6.19 -15.56 2.13
N LYS A 84 -6.32 -14.64 3.09
CA LYS A 84 -7.48 -14.54 4.00
C LYS A 84 -8.07 -13.13 3.95
N ILE A 85 -9.38 -13.05 3.89
CA ILE A 85 -10.14 -11.79 3.83
C ILE A 85 -10.66 -11.43 5.21
N LEU A 86 -10.54 -10.14 5.57
CA LEU A 86 -11.14 -9.54 6.75
C LEU A 86 -11.92 -8.31 6.33
N SER A 87 -13.17 -8.21 6.77
CA SER A 87 -13.96 -6.99 6.60
C SER A 87 -13.80 -6.07 7.81
N ASP A 88 -13.63 -4.77 7.57
CA ASP A 88 -13.65 -3.75 8.63
C ASP A 88 -15.07 -3.41 9.12
N GLY A 89 -16.10 -3.97 8.45
CA GLY A 89 -17.51 -3.81 8.81
C GLY A 89 -18.15 -2.54 8.26
N THR A 90 -17.40 -1.58 7.71
CA THR A 90 -17.93 -0.30 7.22
C THR A 90 -18.65 -0.46 5.88
N ARG A 91 -19.65 0.39 5.62
CA ARG A 91 -20.49 0.34 4.41
C ARG A 91 -20.47 1.63 3.61
N SER A 92 -19.90 2.70 4.14
CA SER A 92 -19.77 4.00 3.48
C SER A 92 -18.42 4.65 3.78
N ASN A 93 -18.01 5.57 2.92
CA ASN A 93 -16.76 6.30 3.11
C ASN A 93 -16.75 7.13 4.40
N ASP A 94 -17.92 7.59 4.85
CA ASP A 94 -18.05 8.41 6.07
C ASP A 94 -17.86 7.57 7.34
N GLU A 95 -18.11 6.25 7.27
CA GLU A 95 -17.90 5.31 8.37
C GLU A 95 -16.48 4.72 8.42
N ARG A 96 -15.63 5.04 7.43
CA ARG A 96 -14.31 4.39 7.28
C ARG A 96 -13.49 4.43 8.56
N LEU A 97 -12.89 3.32 8.90
CA LEU A 97 -12.00 3.23 10.07
C LEU A 97 -10.67 3.96 9.85
N GLY A 98 -10.22 4.04 8.60
CA GLY A 98 -8.88 4.47 8.23
C GLY A 98 -7.88 3.31 8.11
N ALA A 99 -6.83 3.52 7.32
CA ALA A 99 -5.90 2.46 6.96
C ALA A 99 -5.09 1.95 8.16
N VAL A 100 -4.73 2.82 9.11
CA VAL A 100 -4.00 2.42 10.33
C VAL A 100 -4.87 1.54 11.22
N ALA A 101 -6.15 1.90 11.40
CA ALA A 101 -7.09 1.08 12.17
C ALA A 101 -7.39 -0.26 11.47
N CYS A 102 -7.45 -0.29 10.13
CA CYS A 102 -7.55 -1.53 9.37
C CYS A 102 -6.33 -2.44 9.57
N LEU A 103 -5.12 -1.88 9.61
CA LEU A 103 -3.91 -2.64 9.92
C LEU A 103 -3.96 -3.22 11.33
N GLN A 104 -4.30 -2.39 12.34
CA GLN A 104 -4.48 -2.84 13.72
C GLN A 104 -5.52 -3.95 13.83
N LEU A 105 -6.66 -3.81 13.15
CA LEU A 105 -7.73 -4.80 13.11
C LEU A 105 -7.21 -6.16 12.59
N ALA A 106 -6.41 -6.16 11.49
CA ALA A 106 -5.81 -7.37 10.97
C ALA A 106 -4.84 -8.00 11.96
N VAL A 107 -3.93 -7.20 12.54
CA VAL A 107 -2.95 -7.67 13.52
C VAL A 107 -3.65 -8.36 14.71
N LYS A 108 -4.70 -7.76 15.24
CA LYS A 108 -5.46 -8.31 16.37
C LYS A 108 -6.28 -9.56 15.99
N HIS A 109 -7.02 -9.47 14.88
CA HIS A 109 -7.91 -10.55 14.44
C HIS A 109 -7.16 -11.83 14.13
N PHE A 110 -6.05 -11.72 13.42
CA PHE A 110 -5.23 -12.87 13.01
C PHE A 110 -4.09 -13.18 13.99
N LYS A 111 -3.99 -12.43 15.10
CA LYS A 111 -2.94 -12.59 16.12
C LYS A 111 -1.54 -12.62 15.49
N ILE A 112 -1.24 -11.58 14.72
CA ILE A 112 0.02 -11.51 14.00
C ILE A 112 1.15 -11.14 14.97
N GLU A 113 2.10 -12.05 15.14
CA GLU A 113 3.28 -11.93 16.02
C GLU A 113 4.58 -11.97 15.21
N ASP A 114 4.52 -11.66 13.92
CA ASP A 114 5.62 -11.73 12.95
C ASP A 114 5.85 -10.35 12.32
N ASP A 115 6.98 -10.18 11.66
CA ASP A 115 7.22 -8.99 10.82
C ASP A 115 6.20 -8.93 9.69
N VAL A 116 5.77 -7.72 9.35
CA VAL A 116 4.66 -7.51 8.43
C VAL A 116 5.03 -6.61 7.27
N ILE A 117 4.75 -7.07 6.04
CA ILE A 117 4.72 -6.22 4.85
C ILE A 117 3.32 -5.62 4.73
N VAL A 118 3.22 -4.30 4.82
CA VAL A 118 1.98 -3.54 4.63
C VAL A 118 1.94 -2.96 3.24
N ILE A 119 0.87 -3.21 2.50
CA ILE A 119 0.74 -2.80 1.10
C ILE A 119 -0.59 -2.07 0.88
N GLY A 120 -0.54 -0.93 0.20
CA GLY A 120 -1.74 -0.28 -0.31
C GLY A 120 -2.30 -1.05 -1.51
N GLY A 121 -3.56 -1.46 -1.43
CA GLY A 121 -4.19 -2.33 -2.42
C GLY A 121 -4.41 -1.70 -3.82
N ASP A 122 -4.16 -0.40 -3.98
CA ASP A 122 -4.31 0.35 -5.23
C ASP A 122 -2.97 0.80 -5.85
N THR A 123 -1.87 0.26 -5.39
CA THR A 123 -0.51 0.64 -5.80
C THR A 123 0.20 -0.55 -6.44
N LEU A 124 0.90 -0.32 -7.57
CA LEU A 124 1.88 -1.23 -8.17
C LEU A 124 3.18 -0.47 -8.42
N PHE A 125 4.30 -1.20 -8.53
CA PHE A 125 5.61 -0.59 -8.76
C PHE A 125 6.11 -0.87 -10.18
N LYS A 126 7.06 -0.03 -10.61
CA LYS A 126 7.74 -0.18 -11.88
C LYS A 126 8.68 -1.40 -11.87
N GLU A 127 9.20 -1.74 -13.02
CA GLU A 127 9.91 -2.99 -13.31
C GLU A 127 11.16 -3.26 -12.47
N ASP A 128 11.82 -2.21 -12.00
CA ASP A 128 13.01 -2.30 -11.16
C ASP A 128 12.73 -2.68 -9.70
N PHE A 129 11.44 -2.74 -9.32
CA PHE A 129 11.08 -3.19 -7.98
C PHE A 129 11.38 -4.68 -7.80
N SER A 130 12.12 -5.00 -6.75
CA SER A 130 12.45 -6.37 -6.37
C SER A 130 12.13 -6.60 -4.90
N LEU A 131 11.15 -7.46 -4.65
CA LEU A 131 10.75 -7.81 -3.29
C LEU A 131 11.89 -8.49 -2.52
N SER A 132 12.70 -9.33 -3.18
CA SER A 132 13.87 -9.98 -2.55
C SER A 132 14.88 -8.95 -2.05
N LYS A 133 15.22 -7.93 -2.85
CA LYS A 133 16.12 -6.86 -2.41
C LYS A 133 15.57 -6.06 -1.22
N VAL A 134 14.26 -5.84 -1.18
CA VAL A 134 13.61 -5.17 -0.05
C VAL A 134 13.69 -6.02 1.22
N THR A 135 13.40 -7.31 1.13
CA THR A 135 13.44 -8.21 2.29
C THR A 135 14.86 -8.51 2.75
N GLU A 136 15.83 -8.59 1.84
CA GLU A 136 17.26 -8.68 2.16
C GLU A 136 17.71 -7.42 2.94
N ARG A 137 17.36 -6.22 2.44
CA ARG A 137 17.70 -4.98 3.13
C ARG A 137 17.04 -4.88 4.51
N PHE A 138 15.80 -5.32 4.62
CA PHE A 138 15.13 -5.38 5.92
C PHE A 138 15.85 -6.33 6.89
N SER A 139 16.26 -7.52 6.44
CA SER A 139 17.01 -8.47 7.25
C SER A 139 18.35 -7.91 7.73
N GLU A 140 19.08 -7.18 6.89
CA GLU A 140 20.30 -6.49 7.27
C GLU A 140 20.07 -5.49 8.40
N LEU A 141 19.00 -4.68 8.26
CA LEU A 141 18.62 -3.69 9.26
C LEU A 141 18.20 -4.36 10.58
N GLN A 142 17.45 -5.45 10.51
CA GLN A 142 17.04 -6.25 11.68
C GLN A 142 18.25 -6.82 12.43
N SER A 143 19.31 -7.22 11.73
CA SER A 143 20.54 -7.71 12.37
C SER A 143 21.25 -6.63 13.20
N GLN A 144 21.04 -5.35 12.89
CA GLN A 144 21.60 -4.21 13.62
C GLN A 144 20.70 -3.79 14.80
N CYS A 145 19.40 -3.80 14.59
CA CYS A 145 18.39 -3.48 15.60
C CYS A 145 17.05 -4.11 15.21
N GLU A 146 16.50 -4.95 16.07
CA GLU A 146 15.23 -5.66 15.84
C GLU A 146 14.01 -4.72 15.72
N ASP A 147 14.13 -3.48 16.14
CA ASP A 147 13.09 -2.46 16.03
C ASP A 147 13.07 -1.74 14.67
N ASN A 148 14.06 -1.99 13.80
CA ASN A 148 14.13 -1.35 12.50
C ASN A 148 12.89 -1.67 11.65
N SER A 149 12.37 -0.65 10.99
CA SER A 149 11.38 -0.77 9.93
C SER A 149 11.91 -0.19 8.63
N LEU A 150 11.37 -0.65 7.50
CA LEU A 150 11.79 -0.24 6.18
C LEU A 150 10.61 0.29 5.38
N LEU A 151 10.77 1.46 4.80
CA LEU A 151 9.81 2.08 3.89
C LEU A 151 10.36 2.07 2.47
N LEU A 152 9.49 2.18 1.49
CA LEU A 152 9.92 2.50 0.13
C LEU A 152 9.88 4.02 -0.11
N SER A 153 10.72 4.48 -1.04
CA SER A 153 10.64 5.85 -1.55
C SER A 153 11.02 5.95 -3.01
N TYR A 154 10.48 6.94 -3.69
CA TYR A 154 10.85 7.32 -5.05
C TYR A 154 10.90 8.85 -5.17
N GLN A 155 11.57 9.34 -6.23
CA GLN A 155 11.62 10.78 -6.50
C GLN A 155 10.33 11.21 -7.18
N CYS A 156 9.60 12.13 -6.58
CA CYS A 156 8.41 12.76 -7.16
C CYS A 156 8.73 14.16 -7.71
N ARG A 157 7.85 14.69 -8.54
CA ARG A 157 7.93 16.06 -9.04
C ARG A 157 7.46 17.06 -7.98
N ASP A 158 7.76 18.34 -8.18
CA ASP A 158 7.35 19.43 -7.29
C ASP A 158 5.83 19.50 -7.11
N ASP A 159 5.08 19.33 -8.20
CA ASP A 159 3.61 19.38 -8.23
C ASP A 159 2.95 18.15 -7.56
N GLU A 160 3.74 17.16 -7.19
CA GLU A 160 3.25 15.91 -6.58
C GLU A 160 3.42 15.86 -5.07
N THR A 161 4.23 16.74 -4.48
CA THR A 161 4.48 16.72 -3.02
C THR A 161 3.20 16.79 -2.19
N GLN A 162 2.19 17.52 -2.66
CA GLN A 162 0.89 17.67 -2.00
C GLN A 162 -0.02 16.44 -2.12
N LYS A 163 0.42 15.41 -2.83
CA LYS A 163 -0.34 14.16 -2.99
C LYS A 163 0.13 13.06 -2.04
N TYR A 164 1.38 13.14 -1.56
CA TYR A 164 2.07 12.04 -0.88
C TYR A 164 2.73 12.48 0.42
N GLY A 165 3.02 11.52 1.29
CA GLY A 165 3.95 11.72 2.39
C GLY A 165 5.37 11.87 1.85
N ILE A 166 6.09 12.91 2.28
CA ILE A 166 7.46 13.22 1.84
C ILE A 166 8.43 12.97 2.98
N LEU A 167 9.44 12.14 2.71
CA LEU A 167 10.45 11.72 3.66
C LEU A 167 11.69 12.62 3.58
N GLU A 168 12.22 13.00 4.72
CA GLU A 168 13.55 13.58 4.89
C GLU A 168 14.46 12.52 5.53
N VAL A 169 15.62 12.26 4.95
CA VAL A 169 16.56 11.20 5.37
C VAL A 169 17.96 11.75 5.59
N ASP A 170 18.76 11.04 6.37
CA ASP A 170 20.19 11.28 6.50
C ASP A 170 21.02 10.57 5.42
N GLY A 171 22.35 10.61 5.56
CA GLY A 171 23.30 9.99 4.61
C GLY A 171 23.19 8.45 4.56
N ASP A 172 22.71 7.81 5.60
CA ASP A 172 22.57 6.37 5.73
C ASP A 172 21.13 5.89 5.37
N LEU A 173 20.33 6.78 4.79
CA LEU A 173 18.93 6.55 4.44
C LEU A 173 18.02 6.25 5.65
N ARG A 174 18.41 6.67 6.84
CA ARG A 174 17.53 6.69 8.01
C ARG A 174 16.56 7.85 7.89
N VAL A 175 15.30 7.60 8.17
CA VAL A 175 14.26 8.63 8.11
C VAL A 175 14.35 9.53 9.33
N LEU A 176 14.52 10.83 9.08
CA LEU A 176 14.56 11.86 10.10
C LEU A 176 13.18 12.44 10.37
N ARG A 177 12.38 12.56 9.30
CA ARG A 177 11.04 13.16 9.36
C ARG A 177 10.21 12.74 8.16
N MET A 178 8.90 12.72 8.35
CA MET A 178 7.90 12.61 7.29
C MET A 178 6.90 13.75 7.41
N LYS A 179 6.59 14.38 6.29
CA LYS A 179 5.53 15.39 6.17
C LYS A 179 4.44 14.85 5.26
N GLU A 180 3.21 14.82 5.75
CA GLU A 180 2.07 14.39 4.95
C GLU A 180 1.59 15.54 4.05
N LYS A 181 1.64 15.33 2.74
CA LYS A 181 1.16 16.23 1.69
C LYS A 181 1.66 17.69 1.80
N PRO A 182 2.96 17.93 1.99
CA PRO A 182 3.48 19.28 2.15
C PRO A 182 3.42 20.06 0.84
N ARG A 183 3.29 21.38 0.92
CA ARG A 183 3.57 22.25 -0.23
C ARG A 183 5.03 22.14 -0.65
N PRO A 184 5.37 22.35 -1.93
CA PRO A 184 6.76 22.28 -2.40
C PRO A 184 7.72 23.19 -1.63
N SER A 185 7.23 24.33 -1.11
CA SER A 185 8.00 25.28 -0.29
C SER A 185 8.24 24.85 1.16
N GLU A 186 7.50 23.84 1.64
CA GLU A 186 7.57 23.37 3.03
C GLU A 186 8.61 22.27 3.23
N THR A 187 9.17 21.74 2.14
CA THR A 187 10.23 20.71 2.18
C THR A 187 11.14 20.82 0.96
N THR A 188 12.43 20.59 1.16
CA THR A 188 13.40 20.46 0.06
C THR A 188 13.48 19.04 -0.50
N SER A 189 12.96 18.07 0.23
CA SER A 189 12.91 16.67 -0.21
C SER A 189 11.83 16.45 -1.26
N ARG A 190 12.10 15.49 -2.16
CA ARG A 190 11.17 14.96 -3.17
C ARG A 190 11.01 13.45 -3.04
N ARG A 191 11.36 12.90 -1.86
CA ARG A 191 11.22 11.47 -1.58
C ARG A 191 9.78 11.15 -1.17
N ALA A 192 8.95 10.81 -2.14
CA ALA A 192 7.59 10.35 -1.89
C ALA A 192 7.59 8.92 -1.32
N CYS A 193 6.76 8.70 -0.31
CA CYS A 193 6.58 7.41 0.35
C CYS A 193 5.28 6.76 -0.12
N PRO A 194 5.33 5.69 -0.91
CA PRO A 194 4.13 4.91 -1.22
C PRO A 194 3.69 4.08 -0.01
N CYS A 195 2.46 3.63 0.00
CA CYS A 195 1.97 2.71 1.03
C CYS A 195 2.54 1.30 0.81
N PHE A 196 3.83 1.17 1.13
CA PHE A 196 4.54 -0.10 1.23
C PHE A 196 5.56 0.01 2.36
N TYR A 197 5.32 -0.74 3.42
CA TYR A 197 6.15 -0.73 4.62
C TYR A 197 6.49 -2.14 5.04
N VAL A 198 7.73 -2.38 5.49
CA VAL A 198 8.09 -3.59 6.20
C VAL A 198 8.28 -3.22 7.67
N LEU A 199 7.32 -3.59 8.49
CA LEU A 199 7.28 -3.27 9.90
C LEU A 199 7.81 -4.45 10.73
N SER A 200 8.73 -4.17 11.64
CA SER A 200 9.12 -5.14 12.65
C SER A 200 7.93 -5.55 13.52
N LYS A 201 7.89 -6.81 13.91
CA LYS A 201 6.91 -7.31 14.90
C LYS A 201 6.85 -6.47 16.18
N ASN A 202 7.98 -5.89 16.59
CA ASN A 202 8.10 -5.03 17.77
C ASN A 202 7.36 -3.69 17.62
N ILE A 203 7.02 -3.30 16.37
CA ILE A 203 6.28 -2.07 16.06
C ILE A 203 4.76 -2.30 16.15
N LEU A 204 4.30 -3.53 15.95
CA LEU A 204 2.85 -3.82 15.86
C LEU A 204 2.06 -3.41 17.12
N PRO A 205 2.57 -3.59 18.36
CA PRO A 205 1.87 -3.10 19.54
C PRO A 205 1.71 -1.57 19.58
N LEU A 206 2.59 -0.81 18.90
CA LEU A 206 2.54 0.65 18.86
C LEU A 206 1.37 1.18 18.03
N LEU A 207 0.72 0.35 17.19
CA LEU A 207 -0.53 0.71 16.53
C LEU A 207 -1.63 1.05 17.54
N ASP A 208 -1.71 0.29 18.65
CA ASP A 208 -2.67 0.54 19.72
C ASP A 208 -2.37 1.88 20.40
N THR A 209 -1.11 2.13 20.73
CA THR A 209 -0.66 3.38 21.36
C THR A 209 -0.98 4.58 20.47
N PHE A 210 -0.66 4.52 19.19
CA PHE A 210 -0.95 5.59 18.24
C PHE A 210 -2.45 5.89 18.15
N LEU A 211 -3.27 4.85 18.00
CA LEU A 211 -4.73 5.02 17.84
C LEU A 211 -5.39 5.51 19.13
N GLU A 212 -4.89 5.13 20.30
CA GLU A 212 -5.38 5.65 21.57
C GLU A 212 -4.97 7.12 21.77
N GLU A 213 -3.71 7.50 21.48
CA GLU A 213 -3.27 8.90 21.53
C GLU A 213 -4.05 9.80 20.56
N LYS A 214 -4.48 9.25 19.41
CA LYS A 214 -5.24 9.95 18.37
C LYS A 214 -6.75 9.74 18.44
N LYS A 215 -7.27 9.15 19.52
CA LYS A 215 -8.68 8.75 19.64
C LYS A 215 -9.64 9.90 19.35
N GLU A 216 -9.41 11.05 19.95
CA GLU A 216 -10.24 12.25 19.82
C GLU A 216 -9.85 13.15 18.63
N ALA A 217 -8.78 12.78 17.89
CA ALA A 217 -8.35 13.54 16.72
C ALA A 217 -9.28 13.31 15.52
N PRO A 218 -9.38 14.27 14.61
CA PRO A 218 -10.07 14.09 13.33
C PRO A 218 -9.54 12.87 12.56
N ILE A 219 -10.40 12.27 11.71
CA ILE A 219 -10.04 11.08 10.95
C ILE A 219 -8.81 11.33 10.05
N GLU A 220 -8.63 12.54 9.54
CA GLU A 220 -7.52 12.95 8.68
C GLU A 220 -6.14 12.83 9.36
N GLU A 221 -6.11 12.89 10.70
CA GLU A 221 -4.87 12.77 11.48
C GLU A 221 -4.49 11.31 11.83
N LYS A 222 -5.37 10.36 11.56
CA LYS A 222 -5.17 8.95 11.94
C LYS A 222 -5.51 7.96 10.83
N ASP A 223 -6.12 8.40 9.73
CA ASP A 223 -6.52 7.53 8.61
C ASP A 223 -5.29 7.08 7.79
N ALA A 224 -4.55 8.04 7.24
CA ALA A 224 -3.44 7.74 6.34
C ALA A 224 -2.30 7.00 7.06
N PRO A 225 -1.74 5.92 6.46
CA PRO A 225 -0.61 5.20 7.07
C PRO A 225 0.60 6.10 7.33
N GLY A 226 0.79 7.15 6.54
CA GLY A 226 1.82 8.17 6.73
C GLY A 226 1.75 8.89 8.09
N ASN A 227 0.56 9.05 8.65
CA ASN A 227 0.40 9.64 9.98
C ASN A 227 1.01 8.74 11.07
N PHE A 228 0.80 7.43 10.98
CA PHE A 228 1.44 6.47 11.87
C PHE A 228 2.97 6.48 11.70
N VAL A 229 3.45 6.48 10.46
CA VAL A 229 4.89 6.54 10.17
C VAL A 229 5.51 7.81 10.74
N SER A 230 4.88 8.97 10.54
CA SER A 230 5.36 10.26 11.08
C SER A 230 5.44 10.24 12.61
N TRP A 231 4.48 9.62 13.28
CA TRP A 231 4.45 9.41 14.73
C TRP A 231 5.51 8.41 15.20
N LEU A 232 5.81 7.38 14.40
CA LEU A 232 6.77 6.31 14.69
C LEU A 232 8.23 6.77 14.64
N ILE A 233 8.60 7.59 13.66
CA ILE A 233 9.98 8.01 13.36
C ILE A 233 10.74 8.50 14.60
N PRO A 234 10.22 9.39 15.48
CA PRO A 234 10.95 9.83 16.67
C PRO A 234 11.04 8.76 17.77
N ARG A 235 10.36 7.62 17.64
CA ARG A 235 10.25 6.57 18.67
C ARG A 235 11.05 5.33 18.33
N LYS A 236 11.17 5.01 17.03
CA LYS A 236 11.79 3.79 16.54
C LYS A 236 12.60 4.07 15.26
N PRO A 237 13.66 3.31 14.98
CA PRO A 237 14.45 3.51 13.78
C PRO A 237 13.65 3.06 12.53
N VAL A 238 13.63 3.93 11.54
CA VAL A 238 12.97 3.72 10.25
C VAL A 238 13.96 4.06 9.14
N HIS A 239 14.10 3.19 8.16
CA HIS A 239 14.99 3.36 7.02
C HIS A 239 14.23 3.33 5.69
N VAL A 240 14.90 3.69 4.60
CA VAL A 240 14.31 3.76 3.27
C VAL A 240 15.04 2.85 2.30
N HIS A 241 14.27 2.15 1.46
CA HIS A 241 14.74 1.52 0.24
C HIS A 241 14.21 2.30 -0.97
N GLN A 242 15.10 2.64 -1.91
CA GLN A 242 14.74 3.45 -3.08
C GLN A 242 14.23 2.59 -4.22
N ILE A 243 13.18 3.07 -4.90
CA ILE A 243 12.63 2.50 -6.13
C ILE A 243 12.53 3.59 -7.19
N SER A 244 12.36 3.24 -8.46
CA SER A 244 12.26 4.22 -9.55
C SER A 244 10.91 4.91 -9.61
N GLY A 245 9.83 4.25 -9.18
CA GLY A 245 8.49 4.83 -9.20
C GLY A 245 7.38 3.81 -9.01
N ARG A 246 6.15 4.33 -9.01
CA ARG A 246 4.93 3.54 -8.81
C ARG A 246 3.84 3.92 -9.79
N PHE A 247 2.81 3.07 -9.88
CA PHE A 247 1.48 3.38 -10.38
C PHE A 247 0.54 3.55 -9.19
N ASP A 248 -0.18 4.67 -9.16
CA ASP A 248 -1.20 4.98 -8.16
C ASP A 248 -2.56 5.00 -8.85
N VAL A 249 -3.31 3.93 -8.73
CA VAL A 249 -4.63 3.79 -9.37
C VAL A 249 -5.65 4.63 -8.62
N GLY A 250 -5.44 5.96 -8.60
CA GLY A 250 -6.28 6.92 -7.90
C GLY A 250 -7.50 7.40 -8.69
N ASN A 251 -7.39 7.44 -10.02
CA ASN A 251 -8.38 7.97 -10.97
C ASN A 251 -8.30 7.21 -12.30
N LEU A 252 -9.20 7.53 -13.23
CA LEU A 252 -9.28 6.84 -14.52
C LEU A 252 -8.03 7.01 -15.41
N PRO A 253 -7.41 8.20 -15.54
CA PRO A 253 -6.15 8.34 -16.27
C PRO A 253 -5.02 7.48 -15.70
N SER A 254 -4.81 7.49 -14.39
CA SER A 254 -3.74 6.70 -13.75
C SER A 254 -4.01 5.18 -13.82
N TYR A 255 -5.27 4.77 -13.79
CA TYR A 255 -5.65 3.38 -14.07
C TYR A 255 -5.26 2.98 -15.50
N THR A 256 -5.60 3.81 -16.48
CA THR A 256 -5.32 3.53 -17.89
C THR A 256 -3.82 3.41 -18.15
N GLU A 257 -3.02 4.32 -17.59
CA GLU A 257 -1.55 4.26 -17.68
C GLU A 257 -1.01 2.94 -17.10
N CYS A 258 -1.48 2.55 -15.93
CA CYS A 258 -1.08 1.31 -15.28
C CYS A 258 -1.45 0.08 -16.11
N ASP A 259 -2.70 -0.01 -16.58
CA ASP A 259 -3.20 -1.15 -17.37
C ASP A 259 -2.43 -1.29 -18.70
N LEU A 260 -2.18 -0.18 -19.40
CA LEU A 260 -1.40 -0.19 -20.64
C LEU A 260 0.01 -0.71 -20.40
N TYR A 261 0.72 -0.19 -19.40
CA TYR A 261 2.06 -0.65 -19.05
C TYR A 261 2.13 -2.17 -18.82
N PHE A 262 1.21 -2.72 -18.04
CA PHE A 262 1.20 -4.16 -17.76
C PHE A 262 0.76 -5.00 -18.96
N ARG A 263 -0.03 -4.47 -19.89
CA ARG A 263 -0.37 -5.15 -21.16
C ARG A 263 0.81 -5.19 -22.13
N GLU A 264 1.55 -4.09 -22.28
CA GLU A 264 2.74 -4.01 -23.14
C GLU A 264 3.83 -4.97 -22.65
N LYS A 265 4.10 -4.98 -21.35
CA LYS A 265 5.06 -5.89 -20.73
C LYS A 265 4.76 -7.38 -21.00
N LEU A 266 3.49 -7.74 -21.07
CA LEU A 266 3.05 -9.10 -21.40
C LEU A 266 3.25 -9.45 -22.88
N GLN A 267 3.16 -8.48 -23.78
CA GLN A 267 3.43 -8.68 -25.22
C GLN A 267 4.93 -8.90 -25.45
N ASP A 268 5.78 -8.15 -24.76
CA ASP A 268 7.24 -8.33 -24.85
C ASP A 268 7.65 -9.73 -24.41
N ILE A 269 7.16 -10.23 -23.28
CA ILE A 269 7.45 -11.60 -22.81
C ILE A 269 7.03 -12.66 -23.83
N GLN A 270 5.90 -12.49 -24.51
CA GLN A 270 5.45 -13.41 -25.57
C GLN A 270 6.31 -13.34 -26.82
N SER A 271 6.86 -12.17 -27.18
CA SER A 271 7.74 -12.02 -28.35
C SER A 271 9.13 -12.64 -28.15
N TYR A 272 9.58 -12.82 -26.91
CA TYR A 272 10.83 -13.52 -26.58
C TYR A 272 10.69 -15.05 -26.45
N MET A 273 9.45 -15.58 -26.46
CA MET A 273 9.16 -17.02 -26.37
C MET A 273 8.84 -17.66 -27.73
N VAL A 274 8.91 -16.90 -28.83
CA VAL A 274 8.78 -17.34 -30.24
C VAL A 274 10.15 -17.28 -30.91
#